data_dedb45378eeb7196b2953b0787dd6bc1
#
_entry.id   dedb45378eeb7196b2953b0787dd6bc1
#
_cell.length_a   1.000
_cell.length_b   1.000
_cell.length_c   1.000
_cell.angle_alpha   90.00
_cell.angle_beta   90.00
_cell.angle_gamma   90.00
#
_symmetry.space_group_name_H-M   'P 1'
#
loop_
_entity.id
_entity.type
_entity.pdbx_description
1 polymer ?
#
loop_
_entity_poly.entity_id
_entity_poly.type
_entity_poly.pdbx_seq_one_letter_code
_entity_poly.pdbx_strand_id
1 'polypeptide(L)'
;MEYFENTTRITKDGYAAILQMKRKQHHMVCRALGILLAIPFLERLIYNFILLCLKDRSDFHFGFLDILFIILLFLGIWFWNLPKKQIRDYISRTKDKIDLEAVNQYTFLPEYIRMMTTSSMEKYQLGYENLTWIRSDKRWIVLYF
;
A
#
# COMPACT_ATOMS: atom_id res chain seq x y z
N MET A 1 3.13 28.46 -27.99
CA MET A 1 2.39 27.50 -27.17
C MET A 1 3.28 27.13 -26.00
N GLU A 2 2.82 27.39 -24.79
CA GLU A 2 3.51 26.94 -23.58
C GLU A 2 3.30 25.42 -23.44
N TYR A 3 4.37 24.66 -23.34
CA TYR A 3 4.34 23.24 -23.02
C TYR A 3 5.09 23.04 -21.70
N PHE A 4 4.61 22.05 -20.94
CA PHE A 4 5.20 21.72 -19.64
C PHE A 4 6.07 20.47 -19.80
N GLU A 5 7.29 20.53 -19.30
CA GLU A 5 8.20 19.39 -19.27
C GLU A 5 8.42 18.91 -17.84
N ASN A 6 8.44 17.62 -17.67
CA ASN A 6 8.75 16.99 -16.40
C ASN A 6 9.67 15.79 -16.62
N THR A 7 10.65 15.65 -15.76
CA THR A 7 11.58 14.52 -15.79
C THR A 7 11.42 13.73 -14.50
N THR A 8 11.13 12.45 -14.64
CA THR A 8 10.90 11.56 -13.50
C THR A 8 11.84 10.37 -13.57
N ARG A 9 12.62 10.15 -12.53
CA ARG A 9 13.42 8.94 -12.35
C ARG A 9 12.59 7.87 -11.67
N ILE A 10 12.52 6.68 -12.27
CA ILE A 10 11.84 5.55 -11.69
C ILE A 10 12.72 5.00 -10.58
N THR A 11 12.31 5.22 -9.32
CA THR A 11 12.99 4.67 -8.16
C THR A 11 12.15 3.53 -7.57
N LYS A 12 12.80 2.64 -6.80
CA LYS A 12 12.11 1.58 -6.07
C LYS A 12 10.99 2.12 -5.18
N ASP A 13 11.24 3.25 -4.50
CA ASP A 13 10.25 3.89 -3.62
C ASP A 13 9.11 4.53 -4.41
N GLY A 14 9.40 5.17 -5.54
CA GLY A 14 8.39 5.70 -6.45
C GLY A 14 7.48 4.61 -6.99
N TYR A 15 8.06 3.48 -7.41
CA TYR A 15 7.29 2.33 -7.88
C TYR A 15 6.43 1.71 -6.77
N ALA A 16 6.96 1.60 -5.55
CA ALA A 16 6.19 1.17 -4.39
C ALA A 16 5.02 2.11 -4.09
N ALA A 17 5.23 3.43 -4.20
CA ALA A 17 4.17 4.43 -4.02
C ALA A 17 3.05 4.28 -5.06
N ILE A 18 3.40 4.06 -6.33
CA ILE A 18 2.43 3.79 -7.41
C ILE A 18 1.58 2.56 -7.09
N LEU A 19 2.20 1.46 -6.67
CA LEU A 19 1.49 0.23 -6.29
C LEU A 19 0.58 0.44 -5.08
N GLN A 20 1.02 1.22 -4.09
CA GLN A 20 0.19 1.59 -2.93
C GLN A 20 -1.04 2.39 -3.35
N MET A 21 -0.87 3.38 -4.23
CA MET A 21 -1.98 4.17 -4.75
C MET A 21 -2.97 3.31 -5.54
N LYS A 22 -2.47 2.43 -6.41
CA LYS A 22 -3.32 1.52 -7.20
C LYS A 22 -4.16 0.60 -6.31
N ARG A 23 -3.61 0.13 -5.19
CA ARG A 23 -4.26 -0.83 -4.29
C ARG A 23 -4.80 -0.21 -3.01
N LYS A 24 -4.99 1.12 -2.97
CA LYS A 24 -5.39 1.85 -1.76
C LYS A 24 -6.64 1.25 -1.07
N GLN A 25 -7.67 0.91 -1.84
CA GLN A 25 -8.89 0.30 -1.29
C GLN A 25 -8.61 -1.06 -0.64
N HIS A 26 -7.87 -1.93 -1.33
CA HIS A 26 -7.48 -3.23 -0.77
C HIS A 26 -6.66 -3.08 0.51
N HIS A 27 -5.74 -2.12 0.57
CA HIS A 27 -4.96 -1.83 1.78
C HIS A 27 -5.83 -1.35 2.94
N MET A 28 -6.86 -0.54 2.66
CA MET A 28 -7.81 -0.08 3.68
C MET A 28 -8.63 -1.25 4.22
N VAL A 29 -9.15 -2.11 3.35
CA VAL A 29 -9.90 -3.31 3.75
C VAL A 29 -9.05 -4.25 4.60
N CYS A 30 -7.82 -4.57 4.18
CA CYS A 30 -6.93 -5.42 4.96
C CYS A 30 -6.63 -4.85 6.35
N ARG A 31 -6.42 -3.52 6.46
CA ARG A 31 -6.19 -2.88 7.75
C ARG A 31 -7.43 -2.87 8.63
N ALA A 32 -8.59 -2.59 8.05
CA ALA A 32 -9.86 -2.63 8.78
C ALA A 32 -10.13 -4.03 9.34
N LEU A 33 -9.93 -5.09 8.54
CA LEU A 33 -10.02 -6.48 8.99
C LEU A 33 -9.01 -6.79 10.09
N GLY A 34 -7.76 -6.29 9.96
CA GLY A 34 -6.75 -6.47 11.00
C GLY A 34 -7.15 -5.87 12.34
N ILE A 35 -7.73 -4.67 12.34
CA ILE A 35 -8.26 -4.03 13.54
C ILE A 35 -9.43 -4.84 14.10
N LEU A 36 -10.40 -5.19 13.27
CA LEU A 36 -11.59 -5.94 13.68
C LEU A 36 -11.23 -7.25 14.38
N LEU A 37 -10.26 -7.99 13.84
CA LEU A 37 -9.80 -9.25 14.43
C LEU A 37 -9.04 -9.07 15.75
N ALA A 38 -8.44 -7.89 16.00
CA ALA A 38 -7.73 -7.60 17.23
C ALA A 38 -8.66 -7.16 18.39
N ILE A 39 -9.87 -6.67 18.09
CA ILE A 39 -10.82 -6.15 19.10
C ILE A 39 -11.12 -7.17 20.21
N PRO A 40 -11.49 -8.44 19.93
CA PRO A 40 -11.82 -9.40 20.98
C PRO A 40 -10.66 -9.65 21.94
N PHE A 41 -9.42 -9.65 21.44
CA PHE A 41 -8.24 -9.78 22.28
C PHE A 41 -8.07 -8.57 23.21
N LEU A 42 -8.26 -7.36 22.68
CA LEU A 42 -8.15 -6.14 23.48
C LEU A 42 -9.22 -6.07 24.57
N GLU A 43 -10.47 -6.43 24.25
CA GLU A 43 -11.57 -6.50 25.22
C GLU A 43 -11.23 -7.48 26.35
N ARG A 44 -10.74 -8.67 26.01
CA ARG A 44 -10.35 -9.69 26.99
C ARG A 44 -9.18 -9.23 27.86
N LEU A 45 -8.20 -8.57 27.24
CA LEU A 45 -7.04 -8.03 27.97
C LEU A 45 -7.47 -6.95 28.99
N ILE A 46 -8.35 -6.04 28.58
CA ILE A 46 -8.91 -5.00 29.46
C ILE A 46 -9.69 -5.66 30.61
N TYR A 47 -10.54 -6.63 30.33
CA TYR A 47 -11.31 -7.35 31.31
C TYR A 47 -10.40 -8.03 32.37
N ASN A 48 -9.38 -8.77 31.92
CA ASN A 48 -8.42 -9.42 32.81
C ASN A 48 -7.62 -8.41 33.64
N PHE A 49 -7.28 -7.25 33.05
CA PHE A 49 -6.59 -6.18 33.78
C PHE A 49 -7.46 -5.59 34.87
N ILE A 50 -8.76 -5.38 34.62
CA ILE A 50 -9.73 -4.91 35.64
C ILE A 50 -9.84 -5.91 36.78
N LEU A 51 -9.96 -7.21 36.50
CA LEU A 51 -10.01 -8.26 37.54
C LEU A 51 -8.76 -8.26 38.41
N LEU A 52 -7.58 -8.11 37.81
CA LEU A 52 -6.32 -8.01 38.57
C LEU A 52 -6.28 -6.76 39.47
N CYS A 53 -6.81 -5.63 39.06
CA CYS A 53 -6.88 -4.40 39.84
C CYS A 53 -7.86 -4.50 41.00
N LEU A 54 -8.96 -5.23 40.83
CA LEU A 54 -9.98 -5.46 41.90
C LEU A 54 -9.59 -6.53 42.91
N LYS A 55 -8.38 -7.12 42.78
CA LYS A 55 -7.86 -8.20 43.63
C LYS A 55 -8.68 -9.52 43.64
N ASP A 56 -9.59 -9.66 42.71
CA ASP A 56 -10.40 -10.88 42.58
C ASP A 56 -9.68 -11.90 41.69
N ARG A 57 -8.62 -12.51 42.28
CA ARG A 57 -7.76 -13.46 41.53
C ARG A 57 -8.42 -14.81 41.30
N SER A 58 -9.55 -15.10 42.01
CA SER A 58 -10.23 -16.37 41.89
C SER A 58 -10.87 -16.65 40.54
N ASP A 59 -11.22 -15.59 39.80
CA ASP A 59 -11.92 -15.68 38.53
C ASP A 59 -10.99 -15.58 37.30
N PHE A 60 -9.67 -15.48 37.56
CA PHE A 60 -8.70 -15.48 36.46
C PHE A 60 -8.44 -16.90 35.97
N HIS A 61 -9.16 -17.32 34.94
CA HIS A 61 -8.96 -18.61 34.30
C HIS A 61 -8.48 -18.40 32.84
N PHE A 62 -7.27 -18.89 32.57
CA PHE A 62 -6.79 -18.98 31.19
C PHE A 62 -7.44 -20.21 30.52
N GLY A 63 -8.36 -19.96 29.60
CA GLY A 63 -9.14 -21.00 28.94
C GLY A 63 -8.95 -21.06 27.44
N PHE A 64 -9.70 -21.94 26.81
CA PHE A 64 -9.71 -22.11 25.35
C PHE A 64 -10.01 -20.80 24.59
N LEU A 65 -10.88 -19.95 25.12
CA LEU A 65 -11.21 -18.65 24.53
C LEU A 65 -10.01 -17.71 24.46
N ASP A 66 -9.13 -17.73 25.45
CA ASP A 66 -7.94 -16.88 25.48
C ASP A 66 -6.96 -17.30 24.37
N ILE A 67 -6.84 -18.61 24.12
CA ILE A 67 -6.04 -19.14 23.00
C ILE A 67 -6.64 -18.67 21.66
N LEU A 68 -7.96 -18.76 21.51
CA LEU A 68 -8.66 -18.29 20.31
C LEU A 68 -8.42 -16.80 20.06
N PHE A 69 -8.51 -15.96 21.10
CA PHE A 69 -8.28 -14.53 20.98
C PHE A 69 -6.83 -14.19 20.61
N ILE A 70 -5.86 -14.95 21.10
CA ILE A 70 -4.45 -14.82 20.71
C ILE A 70 -4.29 -15.16 19.23
N ILE A 71 -4.93 -16.22 18.74
CA ILE A 71 -4.89 -16.58 17.31
C ILE A 71 -5.50 -15.45 16.46
N LEU A 72 -6.64 -14.89 16.88
CA LEU A 72 -7.27 -13.76 16.17
C LEU A 72 -6.37 -12.52 16.15
N LEU A 73 -5.64 -12.23 17.22
CA LEU A 73 -4.66 -11.16 17.27
C LEU A 73 -3.54 -11.38 16.25
N PHE A 74 -2.96 -12.59 16.19
CA PHE A 74 -1.91 -12.90 15.19
C PHE A 74 -2.43 -12.78 13.75
N LEU A 75 -3.65 -13.24 13.49
CA LEU A 75 -4.31 -13.04 12.19
C LEU A 75 -4.52 -11.55 11.90
N GLY A 76 -4.93 -10.76 12.88
CA GLY A 76 -5.08 -9.31 12.74
C GLY A 76 -3.77 -8.63 12.36
N ILE A 77 -2.68 -8.96 13.06
CA ILE A 77 -1.33 -8.46 12.75
C ILE A 77 -0.89 -8.89 11.35
N TRP A 78 -1.19 -10.13 10.96
CA TRP A 78 -0.88 -10.65 9.64
C TRP A 78 -1.63 -9.88 8.54
N PHE A 79 -2.95 -9.65 8.68
CA PHE A 79 -3.74 -8.85 7.76
C PHE A 79 -3.24 -7.39 7.68
N TRP A 80 -2.85 -6.80 8.79
CA TRP A 80 -2.28 -5.45 8.83
C TRP A 80 -1.00 -5.32 8.00
N ASN A 81 -0.15 -6.35 8.04
CA ASN A 81 1.13 -6.36 7.33
C ASN A 81 1.05 -6.92 5.90
N LEU A 82 -0.04 -7.62 5.56
CA LEU A 82 -0.22 -8.27 4.26
C LEU A 82 0.00 -7.33 3.05
N PRO A 83 -0.54 -6.10 3.04
CA PRO A 83 -0.34 -5.20 1.92
C PRO A 83 1.12 -4.83 1.67
N LYS A 84 1.88 -4.58 2.75
CA LYS A 84 3.31 -4.26 2.65
C LYS A 84 4.12 -5.44 2.10
N LYS A 85 3.80 -6.66 2.57
CA LYS A 85 4.42 -7.89 2.08
C LYS A 85 4.14 -8.08 0.60
N GLN A 86 2.89 -7.97 0.17
CA GLN A 86 2.50 -8.13 -1.24
C GLN A 86 3.22 -7.15 -2.18
N ILE A 87 3.38 -5.89 -1.78
CA ILE A 87 4.10 -4.89 -2.58
C ILE A 87 5.58 -5.27 -2.68
N ARG A 88 6.20 -5.64 -1.57
CA ARG A 88 7.61 -6.05 -1.55
C ARG A 88 7.86 -7.28 -2.43
N ASP A 89 7.00 -8.30 -2.31
CA ASP A 89 7.11 -9.53 -3.08
C ASP A 89 6.88 -9.26 -4.58
N TYR A 90 5.95 -8.35 -4.92
CA TYR A 90 5.74 -7.94 -6.30
C TYR A 90 6.95 -7.22 -6.88
N ILE A 91 7.53 -6.27 -6.15
CA ILE A 91 8.75 -5.54 -6.59
C ILE A 91 9.92 -6.53 -6.75
N SER A 92 10.07 -7.48 -5.83
CA SER A 92 11.13 -8.50 -5.91
C SER A 92 11.00 -9.37 -7.17
N ARG A 93 9.78 -9.78 -7.54
CA ARG A 93 9.53 -10.62 -8.72
C ARG A 93 9.64 -9.87 -10.06
N THR A 94 9.46 -8.57 -10.03
CA THR A 94 9.49 -7.72 -11.24
C THR A 94 10.78 -6.93 -11.38
N LYS A 95 11.72 -7.08 -10.46
CA LYS A 95 12.99 -6.36 -10.44
C LYS A 95 13.76 -6.47 -11.77
N ASP A 96 13.77 -7.66 -12.37
CA ASP A 96 14.50 -7.92 -13.62
C ASP A 96 13.74 -7.43 -14.88
N LYS A 97 12.44 -7.08 -14.73
CA LYS A 97 11.58 -6.62 -15.82
C LYS A 97 11.38 -5.11 -15.85
N ILE A 98 11.73 -4.43 -14.76
CA ILE A 98 11.54 -2.99 -14.61
C ILE A 98 12.91 -2.36 -14.46
N ASP A 99 13.26 -1.49 -15.40
CA ASP A 99 14.41 -0.63 -15.27
C ASP A 99 14.11 0.43 -14.18
N LEU A 100 14.48 0.10 -12.93
CA LEU A 100 14.25 0.95 -11.76
C LEU A 100 15.13 2.21 -11.75
N GLU A 101 16.04 2.35 -12.72
CA GLU A 101 16.88 3.54 -12.87
C GLU A 101 16.52 4.35 -14.10
N ALA A 102 15.54 3.90 -14.87
CA ALA A 102 15.09 4.60 -16.08
C ALA A 102 14.65 6.02 -15.74
N VAL A 103 15.10 6.94 -16.56
CA VAL A 103 14.66 8.33 -16.50
C VAL A 103 13.66 8.55 -17.62
N ASN A 104 12.45 8.89 -17.25
CA ASN A 104 11.38 9.23 -18.18
C ASN A 104 11.23 10.73 -18.27
N GLN A 105 11.25 11.23 -19.47
CA GLN A 105 10.99 12.63 -19.78
C GLN A 105 9.59 12.75 -20.38
N TYR A 106 8.76 13.60 -19.78
CA TYR A 106 7.39 13.83 -20.18
C TYR A 106 7.26 15.26 -20.71
N THR A 107 6.71 15.39 -21.91
CA THR A 107 6.35 16.67 -22.50
C THR A 107 4.81 16.70 -22.64
N PHE A 108 4.17 17.61 -21.92
CA PHE A 108 2.73 17.78 -21.95
C PHE A 108 2.36 18.74 -23.07
N LEU A 109 1.72 18.21 -24.09
CA LEU A 109 1.20 18.96 -25.25
C LEU A 109 -0.33 19.10 -25.11
N PRO A 110 -0.98 20.01 -25.82
CA PRO A 110 -2.43 20.22 -25.69
C PRO A 110 -3.28 18.98 -26.00
N GLU A 111 -2.85 18.10 -26.87
CA GLU A 111 -3.62 16.96 -27.34
C GLU A 111 -3.12 15.62 -26.79
N TYR A 112 -1.87 15.54 -26.36
CA TYR A 112 -1.27 14.30 -25.87
C TYR A 112 -0.05 14.56 -24.99
N ILE A 113 0.35 13.54 -24.24
CA ILE A 113 1.61 13.52 -23.48
C ILE A 113 2.63 12.73 -24.29
N ARG A 114 3.77 13.33 -24.58
CA ARG A 114 4.93 12.62 -25.13
C ARG A 114 5.78 12.11 -23.99
N MET A 115 6.05 10.82 -23.97
CA MET A 115 6.97 10.19 -23.02
C MET A 115 8.19 9.67 -23.79
N MET A 116 9.37 9.97 -23.29
CA MET A 116 10.63 9.45 -23.80
C MET A 116 11.39 8.80 -22.63
N THR A 117 11.78 7.54 -22.80
CA THR A 117 12.60 6.81 -21.84
C THR A 117 14.07 6.92 -22.26
N THR A 118 14.91 7.44 -21.39
CA THR A 118 16.31 7.73 -21.71
C THR A 118 17.13 6.46 -21.97
N SER A 119 16.78 5.35 -21.32
CA SER A 119 17.49 4.07 -21.45
C SER A 119 17.26 3.36 -22.78
N SER A 120 16.05 3.42 -23.34
CA SER A 120 15.69 2.74 -24.59
C SER A 120 15.53 3.68 -25.79
N MET A 121 15.57 5.00 -25.57
CA MET A 121 15.21 6.03 -26.55
C MET A 121 13.82 5.84 -27.18
N GLU A 122 12.99 5.02 -26.58
CA GLU A 122 11.62 4.79 -27.03
C GLU A 122 10.76 6.03 -26.77
N LYS A 123 9.96 6.38 -27.77
CA LYS A 123 9.03 7.51 -27.67
C LYS A 123 7.61 6.98 -27.72
N TYR A 124 6.83 7.35 -26.72
CA TYR A 124 5.42 7.01 -26.63
C TYR A 124 4.58 8.30 -26.69
N GLN A 125 3.44 8.21 -27.36
CA GLN A 125 2.43 9.25 -27.35
C GLN A 125 1.20 8.71 -26.64
N LEU A 126 0.77 9.41 -25.59
CA LEU A 126 -0.34 9.03 -24.74
C LEU A 126 -1.42 10.10 -24.87
N GLY A 127 -2.48 9.81 -25.62
CA GLY A 127 -3.61 10.71 -25.79
C GLY A 127 -4.39 10.87 -24.49
N TYR A 128 -4.87 12.07 -24.21
CA TYR A 128 -5.67 12.34 -23.01
C TYR A 128 -7.01 11.60 -23.00
N GLU A 129 -7.51 11.23 -24.17
CA GLU A 129 -8.71 10.40 -24.32
C GLU A 129 -8.56 9.01 -23.70
N ASN A 130 -7.32 8.51 -23.58
CA ASN A 130 -7.01 7.22 -22.98
C ASN A 130 -6.74 7.31 -21.47
N LEU A 131 -6.78 8.53 -20.90
CA LEU A 131 -6.55 8.76 -19.49
C LEU A 131 -7.73 8.25 -18.67
N THR A 132 -7.52 7.14 -17.97
CA THR A 132 -8.57 6.48 -17.19
C THR A 132 -8.79 7.17 -15.84
N TRP A 133 -7.72 7.53 -15.15
CA TRP A 133 -7.81 8.26 -13.89
C TRP A 133 -6.47 8.88 -13.47
N ILE A 134 -6.56 9.87 -12.58
CA ILE A 134 -5.43 10.58 -11.98
C ILE A 134 -5.49 10.37 -10.47
N ARG A 135 -4.38 10.01 -9.88
CA ARG A 135 -4.20 10.02 -8.43
C ARG A 135 -2.98 10.83 -8.03
N SER A 136 -3.13 11.58 -6.94
CA SER A 136 -2.03 12.36 -6.38
C SER A 136 -1.84 12.03 -4.91
N ASP A 137 -0.59 12.11 -4.47
CA ASP A 137 -0.16 12.12 -3.09
C ASP A 137 0.81 13.30 -2.91
N LYS A 138 1.27 13.56 -1.69
CA LYS A 138 2.17 14.68 -1.36
C LYS A 138 3.42 14.79 -2.25
N ARG A 139 3.86 13.67 -2.83
CA ARG A 139 5.11 13.57 -3.61
C ARG A 139 4.90 13.09 -5.04
N TRP A 140 3.75 12.51 -5.38
CA TRP A 140 3.55 11.81 -6.63
C TRP A 140 2.21 12.15 -7.27
N ILE A 141 2.24 12.35 -8.57
CA ILE A 141 1.04 12.37 -9.42
C ILE A 141 1.16 11.15 -10.33
N VAL A 142 0.17 10.30 -10.32
CA VAL A 142 0.12 9.07 -11.12
C VAL A 142 -1.03 9.19 -12.11
N LEU A 143 -0.67 9.10 -13.38
CA LEU A 143 -1.59 9.11 -14.51
C LEU A 143 -1.76 7.67 -14.98
N TYR A 144 -2.98 7.23 -15.20
CA TYR A 144 -3.30 5.90 -15.72
C TYR A 144 -3.99 6.02 -17.07
N PHE A 145 -3.39 5.37 -18.05
CA PHE A 145 -3.87 5.27 -19.41
C PHE A 145 -4.40 3.88 -19.68
#